data_b47f821ec8e6617abd975f4873096f31
#
_entry.id   b47f821ec8e6617abd975f4873096f31
#
_cell.length_a   1.000
_cell.length_b   1.000
_cell.length_c   1.000
_cell.angle_alpha   90.00
_cell.angle_beta   90.00
_cell.angle_gamma   90.00
#
_symmetry.space_group_name_H-M   'P 1'
#
loop_
_entity.id
_entity.type
_entity.pdbx_description
1 polymer ?
#
loop_
_entity_poly.entity_id
_entity_poly.type
_entity_poly.pdbx_seq_one_letter_code
_entity_poly.pdbx_strand_id
1 'polypeptide(L)'
;QIHSDNTATFVETVNYHFSSGYRGQIITLGTSGKVPLGFDVEGKPTILALRNGQPKTDITAVQEYIAGGYKYKIYNAGNKGDRVTITVTWKLKNMLFVYNDIVELHWIPISDWDKKLNNVEFRITPPATSQQTELYAHTGYFMKPAQVTREGDSYLIRVASIAKNRNLEFHAYWDRSLVTVPENSLAVTKRNQLQEFRQVEKEVATSTKKYQRLVDWDLPLALVLVGLISLVFYIIFHLRTKSRVTFPKHARLYEIPQDLPPMVIASNVYSVDLTELDPTERQATSLKFENLVQATLLDLIDRGNLVFTDDMKQPKLQRVTDKGLADFEKEFLKMAMGNNKQLLVKNLFSDFKIDKKVYNRGEEAVRKAGNRVKDLLKCYLTNITENVHEIIEREQLPNNYRPVAKKELLCLYLSMLLMNLIVFASLGILAWIFLEYGLVFYQFVVSFFIAGGMLYYLLRKCKMVKRDGVLNEEGAENYYYWKSFANMLHEIAHLKDTEVEGVILWNRLLVYAAMFNCADKVTKTMKLRKITIDNPSMNAFVYQDMVYDFHASSHAFVGYGAAANSASSFSVSSGGSSGGGFSGGGGGGGGGAF
;
A
#
# COMPACT_ATOMS: atom_id res chain seq x y z
N GLN A 1 -32.80 -36.31 -5.30
CA GLN A 1 -33.74 -36.99 -6.16
C GLN A 1 -35.09 -36.28 -6.11
N ILE A 2 -35.66 -35.97 -7.23
CA ILE A 2 -37.02 -35.40 -7.38
C ILE A 2 -37.97 -36.56 -7.63
N HIS A 3 -39.17 -36.50 -7.07
CA HIS A 3 -40.20 -37.52 -7.19
C HIS A 3 -41.39 -37.03 -8.04
N SER A 4 -42.17 -37.95 -8.56
CA SER A 4 -43.32 -37.64 -9.47
C SER A 4 -44.46 -36.89 -8.77
N ASP A 5 -44.54 -36.90 -7.46
CA ASP A 5 -45.50 -36.17 -6.63
C ASP A 5 -45.06 -34.73 -6.27
N ASN A 6 -44.01 -34.23 -6.92
CA ASN A 6 -43.38 -32.94 -6.65
C ASN A 6 -42.70 -32.83 -5.25
N THR A 7 -42.43 -33.99 -4.62
CA THR A 7 -41.53 -34.02 -3.47
C THR A 7 -40.08 -34.23 -3.90
N ALA A 8 -39.12 -34.01 -3.01
CA ALA A 8 -37.72 -34.33 -3.27
C ALA A 8 -37.02 -34.86 -2.03
N THR A 9 -36.09 -35.77 -2.25
CA THR A 9 -35.11 -36.18 -1.23
C THR A 9 -33.79 -35.44 -1.52
N PHE A 10 -33.41 -34.52 -0.63
CA PHE A 10 -32.15 -33.80 -0.71
C PHE A 10 -31.21 -34.37 0.33
N VAL A 11 -30.08 -34.93 -0.12
CA VAL A 11 -29.00 -35.42 0.74
C VAL A 11 -27.81 -34.52 0.56
N GLU A 12 -27.41 -33.85 1.62
CA GLU A 12 -26.18 -33.07 1.63
C GLU A 12 -25.13 -33.74 2.53
N THR A 13 -23.90 -33.83 2.02
CA THR A 13 -22.77 -34.38 2.76
C THR A 13 -21.64 -33.36 2.77
N VAL A 14 -21.25 -32.94 3.97
CA VAL A 14 -20.22 -31.92 4.14
C VAL A 14 -19.05 -32.49 4.94
N ASN A 15 -17.85 -32.34 4.38
CA ASN A 15 -16.61 -32.77 5.01
C ASN A 15 -15.88 -31.58 5.63
N TYR A 16 -15.71 -31.61 6.95
CA TYR A 16 -14.99 -30.60 7.72
C TYR A 16 -13.61 -31.11 8.10
N HIS A 17 -12.62 -30.22 8.02
CA HIS A 17 -11.29 -30.42 8.58
C HIS A 17 -10.98 -29.31 9.58
N PHE A 18 -10.79 -29.66 10.84
CA PHE A 18 -10.67 -28.69 11.92
C PHE A 18 -9.21 -28.34 12.24
N SER A 19 -8.87 -27.06 12.18
CA SER A 19 -7.56 -26.52 12.59
C SER A 19 -7.49 -26.10 14.07
N SER A 20 -8.63 -26.14 14.77
CA SER A 20 -8.78 -25.84 16.20
C SER A 20 -9.83 -26.74 16.83
N GLY A 21 -10.00 -26.68 18.15
CA GLY A 21 -11.14 -27.31 18.82
C GLY A 21 -12.46 -26.69 18.34
N TYR A 22 -13.53 -27.47 18.35
CA TYR A 22 -14.87 -27.06 17.89
C TYR A 22 -15.94 -27.67 18.81
N ARG A 23 -17.14 -27.06 18.80
CA ARG A 23 -18.28 -27.55 19.59
C ARG A 23 -19.34 -28.25 18.74
N GLY A 24 -19.40 -27.93 17.45
CA GLY A 24 -20.39 -28.51 16.57
C GLY A 24 -20.42 -27.88 15.18
N GLN A 25 -21.45 -28.22 14.42
CA GLN A 25 -21.70 -27.75 13.07
C GLN A 25 -23.10 -27.11 12.99
N ILE A 26 -23.26 -26.19 12.04
CA ILE A 26 -24.52 -25.54 11.74
C ILE A 26 -24.88 -25.90 10.29
N ILE A 27 -26.12 -26.32 10.09
CA ILE A 27 -26.71 -26.54 8.76
C ILE A 27 -28.00 -25.74 8.67
N THR A 28 -28.22 -25.04 7.57
CA THR A 28 -29.41 -24.26 7.30
C THR A 28 -30.01 -24.63 5.95
N LEU A 29 -31.34 -24.61 5.87
CA LEU A 29 -32.09 -24.71 4.62
C LEU A 29 -33.18 -23.64 4.61
N GLY A 30 -33.10 -22.71 3.63
CA GLY A 30 -34.11 -21.67 3.43
C GLY A 30 -35.33 -22.18 2.70
N THR A 31 -36.50 -21.70 3.09
CA THR A 31 -37.79 -22.01 2.46
C THR A 31 -38.51 -20.76 1.92
N SER A 32 -37.78 -19.63 1.84
CA SER A 32 -38.30 -18.34 1.35
C SER A 32 -37.50 -17.84 0.15
N GLY A 33 -38.05 -16.86 -0.58
CA GLY A 33 -37.45 -16.28 -1.75
C GLY A 33 -38.14 -16.77 -3.04
N LYS A 34 -37.40 -16.98 -4.11
CA LYS A 34 -37.92 -17.45 -5.41
C LYS A 34 -38.06 -18.96 -5.40
N VAL A 35 -39.04 -19.46 -4.66
CA VAL A 35 -39.38 -20.88 -4.53
C VAL A 35 -40.87 -21.07 -4.81
N PRO A 36 -41.31 -22.28 -5.21
CA PRO A 36 -42.75 -22.56 -5.42
C PRO A 36 -43.58 -22.26 -4.20
N LEU A 37 -44.80 -21.82 -4.38
CA LEU A 37 -45.74 -21.59 -3.27
C LEU A 37 -46.00 -22.90 -2.53
N GLY A 38 -45.81 -22.88 -1.20
CA GLY A 38 -45.92 -24.08 -0.38
C GLY A 38 -44.67 -24.98 -0.39
N PHE A 39 -43.55 -24.53 -0.97
CA PHE A 39 -42.25 -25.16 -0.74
C PHE A 39 -41.91 -25.19 0.73
N ASP A 40 -41.59 -26.37 1.26
CA ASP A 40 -41.25 -26.52 2.68
C ASP A 40 -40.54 -27.86 2.94
N VAL A 41 -40.00 -28.01 4.15
CA VAL A 41 -39.42 -29.27 4.65
C VAL A 41 -40.52 -30.13 5.26
N GLU A 42 -40.57 -31.41 4.90
CA GLU A 42 -41.47 -32.38 5.50
C GLU A 42 -40.81 -33.12 6.65
N GLY A 43 -41.27 -32.86 7.87
CA GLY A 43 -40.77 -33.48 9.08
C GLY A 43 -39.37 -32.97 9.51
N LYS A 44 -38.67 -33.76 10.32
CA LYS A 44 -37.30 -33.46 10.75
C LYS A 44 -36.30 -34.16 9.83
N PRO A 45 -35.17 -33.51 9.46
CA PRO A 45 -34.12 -34.14 8.70
C PRO A 45 -33.45 -35.27 9.48
N THR A 46 -32.99 -36.28 8.78
CA THR A 46 -32.10 -37.31 9.36
C THR A 46 -30.67 -36.80 9.30
N ILE A 47 -29.96 -36.83 10.42
CA ILE A 47 -28.60 -36.33 10.52
C ILE A 47 -27.67 -37.47 10.97
N LEU A 48 -26.63 -37.72 10.19
CA LEU A 48 -25.57 -38.68 10.48
C LEU A 48 -24.23 -37.96 10.57
N ALA A 49 -23.39 -38.40 11.50
CA ALA A 49 -22.04 -37.86 11.67
C ALA A 49 -21.01 -38.98 11.69
N LEU A 50 -19.89 -38.78 10.98
CA LEU A 50 -18.69 -39.58 11.11
C LEU A 50 -17.58 -38.69 11.64
N ARG A 51 -16.76 -39.21 12.57
CA ARG A 51 -15.53 -38.57 13.02
C ARG A 51 -14.35 -39.48 12.74
N ASN A 52 -13.38 -38.98 11.99
CA ASN A 52 -12.19 -39.73 11.57
C ASN A 52 -12.55 -41.09 10.92
N GLY A 53 -13.66 -41.09 10.13
CA GLY A 53 -14.17 -42.28 9.44
C GLY A 53 -15.03 -43.22 10.31
N GLN A 54 -15.20 -42.96 11.60
CA GLN A 54 -16.02 -43.78 12.50
C GLN A 54 -17.38 -43.09 12.78
N PRO A 55 -18.48 -43.88 12.84
CA PRO A 55 -19.79 -43.37 13.22
C PRO A 55 -19.76 -42.69 14.59
N LYS A 56 -20.37 -41.48 14.67
CA LYS A 56 -20.55 -40.72 15.89
C LYS A 56 -22.03 -40.74 16.27
N THR A 57 -22.42 -41.52 17.25
CA THR A 57 -23.82 -41.75 17.65
C THR A 57 -24.31 -40.80 18.74
N ASP A 58 -23.39 -40.19 19.50
CA ASP A 58 -23.68 -39.27 20.62
C ASP A 58 -23.73 -37.82 20.15
N ILE A 59 -24.42 -37.56 19.02
CA ILE A 59 -24.71 -36.20 18.50
C ILE A 59 -26.08 -35.74 18.97
N THR A 60 -26.20 -34.42 19.26
CA THR A 60 -27.48 -33.79 19.57
C THR A 60 -27.73 -32.70 18.53
N ALA A 61 -28.83 -32.82 17.80
CA ALA A 61 -29.26 -31.80 16.84
C ALA A 61 -30.42 -30.98 17.42
N VAL A 62 -30.21 -29.67 17.53
CA VAL A 62 -31.21 -28.72 18.04
C VAL A 62 -31.64 -27.81 16.91
N GLN A 63 -32.94 -27.75 16.65
CA GLN A 63 -33.52 -26.82 15.71
C GLN A 63 -33.62 -25.43 16.35
N GLU A 64 -33.10 -24.41 15.67
CA GLU A 64 -33.27 -22.99 16.01
C GLU A 64 -34.22 -22.34 15.00
N TYR A 65 -35.03 -21.43 15.50
CA TYR A 65 -35.92 -20.65 14.64
C TYR A 65 -35.11 -19.64 13.81
N ILE A 66 -35.35 -19.66 12.49
CA ILE A 66 -34.94 -18.59 11.59
C ILE A 66 -36.12 -18.18 10.72
N ALA A 67 -36.22 -16.90 10.38
CA ALA A 67 -37.27 -16.43 9.50
C ALA A 67 -37.08 -17.01 8.09
N GLY A 68 -38.07 -17.74 7.58
CA GLY A 68 -38.06 -18.30 6.23
C GLY A 68 -37.13 -19.50 6.02
N GLY A 69 -36.97 -20.37 7.02
CA GLY A 69 -36.20 -21.60 6.85
C GLY A 69 -35.97 -22.38 8.14
N TYR A 70 -35.06 -23.32 8.03
CA TYR A 70 -34.67 -24.25 9.09
C TYR A 70 -33.20 -24.12 9.39
N LYS A 71 -32.84 -24.09 10.68
CA LYS A 71 -31.45 -24.07 11.16
C LYS A 71 -31.27 -25.16 12.21
N TYR A 72 -30.29 -26.01 12.02
CA TYR A 72 -29.93 -27.04 12.98
C TYR A 72 -28.50 -26.82 13.51
N LYS A 73 -28.37 -26.75 14.83
CA LYS A 73 -27.09 -26.87 15.52
C LYS A 73 -26.85 -28.32 15.89
N ILE A 74 -25.79 -28.88 15.33
CA ILE A 74 -25.39 -30.26 15.55
C ILE A 74 -24.22 -30.23 16.54
N TYR A 75 -24.49 -30.53 17.80
CA TYR A 75 -23.48 -30.63 18.84
C TYR A 75 -22.66 -31.88 18.65
N ASN A 76 -21.41 -31.72 18.33
CA ASN A 76 -20.47 -32.76 18.00
C ASN A 76 -19.04 -32.28 18.34
N ALA A 77 -18.79 -31.94 19.61
CA ALA A 77 -17.53 -31.33 20.06
C ALA A 77 -16.32 -32.23 19.80
N GLY A 78 -15.21 -31.66 19.42
CA GLY A 78 -13.97 -32.34 19.12
C GLY A 78 -12.75 -31.44 19.12
N ASN A 79 -11.61 -32.03 18.66
CA ASN A 79 -10.30 -31.43 18.77
C ASN A 79 -9.73 -30.97 17.43
N LYS A 80 -8.64 -30.21 17.49
CA LYS A 80 -7.81 -29.88 16.33
C LYS A 80 -7.33 -31.18 15.64
N GLY A 81 -7.42 -31.18 14.31
CA GLY A 81 -7.01 -32.31 13.47
C GLY A 81 -8.15 -33.28 13.12
N ASP A 82 -9.30 -33.17 13.76
CA ASP A 82 -10.45 -34.03 13.45
C ASP A 82 -10.96 -33.78 12.02
N ARG A 83 -11.36 -34.87 11.37
CA ARG A 83 -12.11 -34.88 10.12
C ARG A 83 -13.53 -35.33 10.43
N VAL A 84 -14.49 -34.44 10.19
CA VAL A 84 -15.90 -34.71 10.48
C VAL A 84 -16.69 -34.69 9.17
N THR A 85 -17.47 -35.74 8.93
CA THR A 85 -18.43 -35.81 7.83
C THR A 85 -19.82 -35.71 8.42
N ILE A 86 -20.59 -34.71 8.01
CA ILE A 86 -22.02 -34.58 8.36
C ILE A 86 -22.83 -34.87 7.13
N THR A 87 -23.75 -35.79 7.22
CA THR A 87 -24.74 -36.09 6.18
C THR A 87 -26.12 -35.77 6.70
N VAL A 88 -26.83 -34.89 6.00
CA VAL A 88 -28.19 -34.46 6.33
C VAL A 88 -29.12 -34.87 5.18
N THR A 89 -30.19 -35.59 5.50
CA THR A 89 -31.23 -35.98 4.54
C THR A 89 -32.50 -35.20 4.83
N TRP A 90 -32.88 -34.35 3.87
CA TRP A 90 -34.09 -33.55 3.89
C TRP A 90 -35.17 -34.16 3.01
N LYS A 91 -36.39 -34.13 3.47
CA LYS A 91 -37.56 -34.37 2.63
C LYS A 91 -38.22 -33.02 2.30
N LEU A 92 -38.37 -32.72 1.04
CA LEU A 92 -38.87 -31.44 0.55
C LEU A 92 -40.19 -31.64 -0.15
N LYS A 93 -41.13 -30.73 0.02
CA LYS A 93 -42.42 -30.72 -0.70
C LYS A 93 -42.52 -29.50 -1.61
N ASN A 94 -43.28 -29.64 -2.70
CA ASN A 94 -43.45 -28.61 -3.74
C ASN A 94 -42.11 -28.08 -4.26
N MET A 95 -41.21 -28.98 -4.67
CA MET A 95 -39.85 -28.64 -5.08
C MET A 95 -39.80 -27.87 -6.41
N LEU A 96 -40.74 -28.16 -7.31
CA LEU A 96 -40.79 -27.57 -8.65
C LEU A 96 -41.99 -26.64 -8.80
N PHE A 97 -41.79 -25.56 -9.54
CA PHE A 97 -42.89 -24.82 -10.15
C PHE A 97 -43.50 -25.70 -11.27
N VAL A 98 -44.81 -25.76 -11.32
CA VAL A 98 -45.54 -26.60 -12.28
C VAL A 98 -46.31 -25.71 -13.21
N TYR A 99 -45.94 -25.68 -14.49
CA TYR A 99 -46.57 -24.89 -15.55
C TYR A 99 -47.36 -25.80 -16.53
N ASN A 100 -48.01 -25.19 -17.50
CA ASN A 100 -48.77 -25.97 -18.48
C ASN A 100 -47.88 -26.84 -19.38
N ASP A 101 -46.67 -26.33 -19.71
CA ASP A 101 -45.75 -26.92 -20.69
C ASP A 101 -44.52 -27.58 -20.06
N ILE A 102 -44.02 -27.05 -18.93
CA ILE A 102 -42.85 -27.55 -18.24
C ILE A 102 -43.01 -27.61 -16.72
N VAL A 103 -42.12 -28.30 -16.07
CA VAL A 103 -41.81 -28.12 -14.64
C VAL A 103 -40.45 -27.47 -14.49
N GLU A 104 -40.34 -26.49 -13.58
CA GLU A 104 -39.13 -25.67 -13.42
C GLU A 104 -38.57 -25.79 -12.00
N LEU A 105 -37.28 -26.03 -11.92
CA LEU A 105 -36.49 -25.90 -10.68
C LEU A 105 -35.81 -24.57 -10.69
N HIS A 106 -36.08 -23.77 -9.66
CA HIS A 106 -35.32 -22.57 -9.37
C HIS A 106 -34.89 -22.60 -7.90
N TRP A 107 -33.63 -22.95 -7.63
CA TRP A 107 -33.20 -23.26 -6.28
C TRP A 107 -31.76 -22.81 -6.02
N ILE A 108 -31.52 -22.29 -4.81
CA ILE A 108 -30.20 -21.85 -4.35
C ILE A 108 -29.78 -22.76 -3.20
N PRO A 109 -29.18 -23.93 -3.44
CA PRO A 109 -28.79 -24.85 -2.37
C PRO A 109 -27.61 -24.35 -1.51
N ILE A 110 -26.84 -23.40 -2.01
CA ILE A 110 -25.71 -22.79 -1.29
C ILE A 110 -25.87 -21.28 -1.33
N SER A 111 -25.87 -20.61 -0.16
CA SER A 111 -25.92 -19.13 -0.02
C SER A 111 -25.10 -18.61 1.15
N ASP A 112 -25.31 -19.10 2.36
CA ASP A 112 -24.84 -18.51 3.62
C ASP A 112 -23.75 -19.33 4.34
N TRP A 113 -22.81 -19.88 3.56
CA TRP A 113 -21.68 -20.59 4.15
C TRP A 113 -20.65 -19.62 4.72
N ASP A 114 -20.28 -19.80 5.99
CA ASP A 114 -19.32 -18.97 6.69
C ASP A 114 -17.86 -19.24 6.29
N LYS A 115 -17.62 -20.32 5.53
CA LYS A 115 -16.32 -20.74 5.00
C LYS A 115 -16.39 -21.00 3.50
N LYS A 116 -15.23 -20.94 2.87
CA LYS A 116 -15.07 -21.37 1.48
C LYS A 116 -15.33 -22.87 1.38
N LEU A 117 -16.17 -23.27 0.44
CA LEU A 117 -16.38 -24.67 0.05
C LEU A 117 -15.44 -25.04 -1.08
N ASN A 118 -14.87 -26.24 -1.04
CA ASN A 118 -14.01 -26.77 -2.09
C ASN A 118 -14.59 -28.08 -2.61
N ASN A 119 -14.39 -28.38 -3.91
CA ASN A 119 -14.85 -29.61 -4.55
C ASN A 119 -16.35 -29.86 -4.35
N VAL A 120 -17.16 -28.85 -4.72
CA VAL A 120 -18.62 -28.94 -4.59
C VAL A 120 -19.16 -29.76 -5.75
N GLU A 121 -19.94 -30.78 -5.44
CA GLU A 121 -20.58 -31.63 -6.42
C GLU A 121 -22.08 -31.81 -6.07
N PHE A 122 -22.94 -31.64 -7.06
CA PHE A 122 -24.37 -31.93 -6.96
C PHE A 122 -24.79 -32.89 -8.03
N ARG A 123 -25.69 -33.82 -7.67
CA ARG A 123 -26.40 -34.68 -8.62
C ARG A 123 -27.89 -34.40 -8.48
N ILE A 124 -28.52 -34.01 -9.58
CA ILE A 124 -29.97 -33.79 -9.67
C ILE A 124 -30.56 -34.86 -10.56
N THR A 125 -31.44 -35.66 -9.99
CA THR A 125 -32.10 -36.78 -10.68
C THR A 125 -33.60 -36.47 -10.75
N PRO A 126 -34.19 -36.31 -11.94
CA PRO A 126 -35.63 -36.17 -12.13
C PRO A 126 -36.37 -37.49 -11.90
N PRO A 127 -37.73 -37.50 -11.84
CA PRO A 127 -38.53 -38.70 -11.59
C PRO A 127 -38.42 -39.75 -12.70
N ALA A 128 -38.22 -39.33 -13.94
CA ALA A 128 -38.05 -40.17 -15.10
C ALA A 128 -37.29 -39.42 -16.22
N THR A 129 -37.02 -40.12 -17.32
CA THR A 129 -36.35 -39.54 -18.50
C THR A 129 -37.19 -38.42 -19.11
N SER A 130 -36.59 -37.25 -19.32
CA SER A 130 -37.19 -36.11 -20.00
C SER A 130 -36.59 -35.96 -21.39
N GLN A 131 -37.45 -35.76 -22.41
CA GLN A 131 -36.98 -35.48 -23.77
C GLN A 131 -36.54 -34.04 -23.93
N GLN A 132 -37.24 -33.10 -23.27
CA GLN A 132 -36.91 -31.69 -23.26
C GLN A 132 -36.45 -31.28 -21.85
N THR A 133 -35.18 -30.98 -21.72
CA THR A 133 -34.62 -30.56 -20.44
C THR A 133 -33.32 -29.75 -20.65
N GLU A 134 -33.18 -28.71 -19.89
CA GLU A 134 -31.93 -27.95 -19.77
C GLU A 134 -31.68 -27.63 -18.29
N LEU A 135 -30.43 -27.58 -17.89
CA LEU A 135 -30.03 -27.16 -16.53
C LEU A 135 -28.87 -26.19 -16.62
N TYR A 136 -29.05 -25.08 -15.96
CA TYR A 136 -28.03 -24.05 -15.76
C TYR A 136 -27.65 -23.97 -14.28
N ALA A 137 -26.36 -23.75 -14.03
CA ALA A 137 -25.83 -23.58 -12.69
C ALA A 137 -25.04 -22.27 -12.61
N HIS A 138 -25.57 -21.30 -11.85
CA HIS A 138 -25.02 -19.95 -11.76
C HIS A 138 -24.21 -19.78 -10.49
N THR A 139 -22.95 -19.32 -10.64
CA THR A 139 -22.01 -19.04 -9.55
C THR A 139 -21.71 -17.56 -9.40
N GLY A 140 -22.34 -16.69 -10.23
CA GLY A 140 -22.08 -15.24 -10.33
C GLY A 140 -21.33 -14.85 -11.61
N TYR A 141 -21.37 -13.55 -11.94
CA TYR A 141 -20.87 -13.04 -13.24
C TYR A 141 -19.38 -13.20 -13.46
N PHE A 142 -18.57 -13.21 -12.40
CA PHE A 142 -17.11 -13.18 -12.46
C PHE A 142 -16.44 -14.48 -11.99
N MET A 143 -17.25 -15.44 -11.50
CA MET A 143 -16.76 -16.74 -11.06
C MET A 143 -16.54 -17.67 -12.24
N LYS A 144 -15.68 -18.66 -12.06
CA LYS A 144 -15.58 -19.76 -13.03
C LYS A 144 -16.95 -20.45 -13.13
N PRO A 145 -17.45 -20.68 -14.35
CA PRO A 145 -18.73 -21.34 -14.52
C PRO A 145 -18.71 -22.75 -13.91
N ALA A 146 -19.83 -23.16 -13.35
CA ALA A 146 -20.03 -24.55 -12.96
C ALA A 146 -19.94 -25.47 -14.18
N GLN A 147 -19.35 -26.64 -14.02
CA GLN A 147 -19.37 -27.68 -15.03
C GLN A 147 -20.68 -28.49 -14.87
N VAL A 148 -21.52 -28.45 -15.86
CA VAL A 148 -22.78 -29.21 -15.90
C VAL A 148 -22.64 -30.32 -16.93
N THR A 149 -22.81 -31.58 -16.49
CA THR A 149 -22.72 -32.76 -17.33
C THR A 149 -24.01 -33.57 -17.18
N ARG A 150 -24.61 -33.99 -18.28
CA ARG A 150 -25.76 -34.91 -18.26
C ARG A 150 -25.23 -36.35 -18.23
N GLU A 151 -25.66 -37.12 -17.24
CA GLU A 151 -25.31 -38.53 -17.06
C GLU A 151 -26.63 -39.36 -17.03
N GLY A 152 -27.01 -39.91 -18.17
CA GLY A 152 -28.32 -40.55 -18.33
C GLY A 152 -29.47 -39.55 -18.11
N ASP A 153 -30.28 -39.79 -17.09
CA ASP A 153 -31.40 -38.92 -16.72
C ASP A 153 -30.99 -37.83 -15.70
N SER A 154 -29.83 -37.98 -15.10
CA SER A 154 -29.33 -37.06 -14.06
C SER A 154 -28.45 -35.97 -14.64
N TYR A 155 -28.38 -34.83 -13.92
CA TYR A 155 -27.38 -33.82 -14.11
C TYR A 155 -26.33 -33.89 -12.98
N LEU A 156 -25.07 -33.87 -13.37
CA LEU A 156 -23.94 -33.76 -12.48
C LEU A 156 -23.33 -32.36 -12.61
N ILE A 157 -23.32 -31.61 -11.52
CA ILE A 157 -22.82 -30.25 -11.45
C ILE A 157 -21.56 -30.25 -10.58
N ARG A 158 -20.44 -29.73 -11.11
CA ARG A 158 -19.18 -29.60 -10.39
C ARG A 158 -18.71 -28.16 -10.34
N VAL A 159 -18.34 -27.69 -9.13
CA VAL A 159 -17.75 -26.38 -8.89
C VAL A 159 -16.48 -26.56 -8.07
N ALA A 160 -15.35 -26.10 -8.61
CA ALA A 160 -14.05 -26.29 -7.95
C ALA A 160 -14.01 -25.63 -6.55
N SER A 161 -14.60 -24.45 -6.41
CA SER A 161 -14.76 -23.81 -5.10
C SER A 161 -15.82 -22.71 -5.14
N ILE A 162 -16.47 -22.50 -3.99
CA ILE A 162 -17.41 -21.41 -3.74
C ILE A 162 -16.89 -20.63 -2.55
N ALA A 163 -16.70 -19.31 -2.71
CA ALA A 163 -16.20 -18.45 -1.64
C ALA A 163 -17.26 -18.29 -0.53
N LYS A 164 -16.80 -17.86 0.64
CA LYS A 164 -17.68 -17.51 1.77
C LYS A 164 -18.79 -16.55 1.32
N ASN A 165 -20.02 -16.79 1.76
CA ASN A 165 -21.22 -15.98 1.46
C ASN A 165 -21.48 -15.80 -0.04
N ARG A 166 -21.18 -16.83 -0.85
CA ARG A 166 -21.49 -16.88 -2.26
C ARG A 166 -22.56 -17.92 -2.56
N ASN A 167 -23.33 -17.65 -3.61
CA ASN A 167 -24.44 -18.48 -4.01
C ASN A 167 -24.04 -19.46 -5.12
N LEU A 168 -24.65 -20.63 -5.08
CA LEU A 168 -24.80 -21.51 -6.22
C LEU A 168 -26.29 -21.66 -6.49
N GLU A 169 -26.74 -21.28 -7.66
CA GLU A 169 -28.15 -21.29 -8.08
C GLU A 169 -28.32 -22.29 -9.20
N PHE A 170 -29.37 -23.10 -9.12
CA PHE A 170 -29.81 -24.01 -10.16
C PHE A 170 -31.07 -23.49 -10.78
N HIS A 171 -31.09 -23.45 -12.12
CA HIS A 171 -32.23 -23.12 -12.92
C HIS A 171 -32.36 -24.19 -14.02
N ALA A 172 -33.45 -25.00 -13.96
CA ALA A 172 -33.62 -26.13 -14.81
C ALA A 172 -35.09 -26.34 -15.15
N TYR A 173 -35.36 -26.99 -16.27
CA TYR A 173 -36.72 -27.44 -16.62
C TYR A 173 -36.70 -28.86 -17.15
N TRP A 174 -37.86 -29.51 -17.01
CA TRP A 174 -38.19 -30.84 -17.56
C TRP A 174 -39.61 -30.83 -18.12
N ASP A 175 -39.96 -31.89 -18.85
CA ASP A 175 -41.31 -32.10 -19.39
C ASP A 175 -42.34 -32.05 -18.26
N ARG A 176 -43.47 -31.38 -18.50
CA ARG A 176 -44.60 -31.28 -17.54
C ARG A 176 -45.11 -32.65 -17.07
N SER A 177 -45.08 -33.66 -17.97
CA SER A 177 -45.57 -35.01 -17.71
C SER A 177 -44.82 -35.79 -16.63
N LEU A 178 -43.62 -35.31 -16.23
CA LEU A 178 -42.82 -35.98 -15.20
C LEU A 178 -43.39 -35.84 -13.79
N VAL A 179 -44.27 -34.87 -13.58
CA VAL A 179 -44.81 -34.58 -12.25
C VAL A 179 -46.34 -34.67 -12.29
N THR A 180 -46.88 -35.48 -11.41
CA THR A 180 -48.32 -35.69 -11.23
C THR A 180 -48.75 -35.01 -9.94
N VAL A 181 -49.32 -33.80 -10.04
CA VAL A 181 -49.87 -33.06 -8.92
C VAL A 181 -51.32 -32.65 -9.20
N PRO A 182 -52.18 -32.54 -8.18
CA PRO A 182 -53.53 -32.02 -8.34
C PRO A 182 -53.51 -30.61 -8.95
N GLU A 183 -54.46 -30.31 -9.83
CA GLU A 183 -54.57 -28.98 -10.48
C GLU A 183 -54.76 -27.81 -9.51
N ASN A 184 -55.26 -28.06 -8.33
CA ASN A 184 -55.43 -27.09 -7.24
C ASN A 184 -54.20 -27.01 -6.30
N SER A 185 -53.13 -27.70 -6.63
CA SER A 185 -51.87 -27.57 -5.88
C SER A 185 -51.34 -26.15 -5.96
N LEU A 186 -50.81 -25.65 -4.84
CA LEU A 186 -50.23 -24.32 -4.73
C LEU A 186 -48.99 -24.11 -5.65
N ALA A 187 -48.33 -25.20 -6.04
CA ALA A 187 -47.21 -25.18 -6.96
C ALA A 187 -47.59 -25.02 -8.43
N VAL A 188 -48.90 -25.18 -8.79
CA VAL A 188 -49.39 -25.12 -10.17
C VAL A 188 -49.72 -23.71 -10.60
N THR A 189 -49.11 -23.26 -11.71
CA THR A 189 -49.39 -21.97 -12.35
C THR A 189 -49.88 -22.21 -13.78
N LYS A 190 -51.11 -21.80 -14.10
CA LYS A 190 -51.75 -22.03 -15.41
C LYS A 190 -51.25 -21.04 -16.47
N ARG A 191 -49.98 -21.17 -16.87
CA ARG A 191 -49.35 -20.45 -17.99
C ARG A 191 -48.25 -21.30 -18.63
N ASN A 192 -47.86 -20.95 -19.85
CA ASN A 192 -46.66 -21.52 -20.49
C ASN A 192 -45.43 -20.78 -20.04
N GLN A 193 -44.35 -21.49 -19.77
CA GLN A 193 -43.13 -20.90 -19.14
C GLN A 193 -41.85 -21.15 -19.97
N LEU A 194 -41.82 -22.13 -20.88
CA LEU A 194 -40.59 -22.50 -21.58
C LEU A 194 -39.92 -21.34 -22.33
N GLN A 195 -40.72 -20.47 -22.97
CA GLN A 195 -40.17 -19.31 -23.68
C GLN A 195 -39.57 -18.29 -22.70
N GLU A 196 -40.25 -18.00 -21.59
CA GLU A 196 -39.75 -17.09 -20.54
C GLU A 196 -38.48 -17.66 -19.90
N PHE A 197 -38.43 -18.96 -19.60
CA PHE A 197 -37.24 -19.65 -19.12
C PHE A 197 -36.04 -19.42 -20.04
N ARG A 198 -36.18 -19.68 -21.33
CA ARG A 198 -35.11 -19.51 -22.32
C ARG A 198 -34.71 -18.06 -22.51
N GLN A 199 -35.66 -17.13 -22.41
CA GLN A 199 -35.34 -15.70 -22.47
C GLN A 199 -34.51 -15.24 -21.25
N VAL A 200 -34.91 -15.64 -20.05
CA VAL A 200 -34.17 -15.33 -18.81
C VAL A 200 -32.73 -15.86 -18.91
N GLU A 201 -32.54 -17.11 -19.34
CA GLU A 201 -31.20 -17.68 -19.47
C GLU A 201 -30.35 -16.98 -20.54
N LYS A 202 -30.97 -16.57 -21.65
CA LYS A 202 -30.29 -15.76 -22.68
C LYS A 202 -29.88 -14.38 -22.15
N GLU A 203 -30.72 -13.75 -21.34
CA GLU A 203 -30.42 -12.46 -20.71
C GLU A 203 -29.28 -12.59 -19.69
N VAL A 204 -29.30 -13.65 -18.85
CA VAL A 204 -28.21 -13.96 -17.89
C VAL A 204 -26.90 -14.20 -18.64
N ALA A 205 -26.90 -15.01 -19.70
CA ALA A 205 -25.71 -15.28 -20.50
C ALA A 205 -25.16 -14.01 -21.18
N THR A 206 -26.05 -13.16 -21.71
CA THR A 206 -25.69 -11.90 -22.36
C THR A 206 -25.10 -10.91 -21.33
N SER A 207 -25.76 -10.80 -20.18
CA SER A 207 -25.28 -9.93 -19.08
C SER A 207 -23.94 -10.41 -18.54
N THR A 208 -23.76 -11.71 -18.36
CA THR A 208 -22.49 -12.31 -17.94
C THR A 208 -21.36 -11.94 -18.89
N LYS A 209 -21.55 -12.14 -20.21
CA LYS A 209 -20.56 -11.75 -21.22
C LYS A 209 -20.26 -10.26 -21.21
N LYS A 210 -21.31 -9.41 -21.05
CA LYS A 210 -21.14 -7.95 -20.99
C LYS A 210 -20.33 -7.52 -19.77
N TYR A 211 -20.64 -8.04 -18.58
CA TYR A 211 -19.90 -7.70 -17.36
C TYR A 211 -18.48 -8.25 -17.37
N GLN A 212 -18.27 -9.47 -17.86
CA GLN A 212 -16.93 -10.01 -18.04
C GLN A 212 -16.09 -9.14 -18.99
N ARG A 213 -16.62 -8.81 -20.16
CA ARG A 213 -15.94 -7.91 -21.11
C ARG A 213 -15.63 -6.55 -20.50
N LEU A 214 -16.60 -5.96 -19.77
CA LEU A 214 -16.42 -4.67 -19.10
C LEU A 214 -15.24 -4.69 -18.13
N VAL A 215 -15.15 -5.73 -17.29
CA VAL A 215 -14.13 -5.84 -16.24
C VAL A 215 -12.79 -6.35 -16.77
N ASP A 216 -12.81 -7.29 -17.75
CA ASP A 216 -11.58 -7.87 -18.30
C ASP A 216 -10.86 -6.92 -19.28
N TRP A 217 -11.61 -6.09 -20.03
CA TRP A 217 -11.07 -5.31 -21.13
C TRP A 217 -11.41 -3.82 -21.07
N ASP A 218 -12.71 -3.46 -20.99
CA ASP A 218 -13.12 -2.07 -21.21
C ASP A 218 -12.64 -1.14 -20.09
N LEU A 219 -12.77 -1.55 -18.82
CA LEU A 219 -12.30 -0.77 -17.66
C LEU A 219 -10.77 -0.69 -17.58
N PRO A 220 -10.00 -1.79 -17.68
CA PRO A 220 -8.53 -1.69 -17.70
C PRO A 220 -8.02 -0.81 -18.84
N LEU A 221 -8.59 -0.95 -20.05
CA LEU A 221 -8.22 -0.09 -21.19
C LEU A 221 -8.51 1.38 -20.91
N ALA A 222 -9.67 1.69 -20.34
CA ALA A 222 -10.03 3.07 -19.97
C ALA A 222 -9.04 3.65 -18.93
N LEU A 223 -8.66 2.88 -17.91
CA LEU A 223 -7.67 3.32 -16.91
C LEU A 223 -6.30 3.59 -17.54
N VAL A 224 -5.86 2.73 -18.47
CA VAL A 224 -4.59 2.92 -19.20
C VAL A 224 -4.65 4.19 -20.04
N LEU A 225 -5.75 4.42 -20.79
CA LEU A 225 -5.92 5.64 -21.60
C LEU A 225 -5.89 6.91 -20.73
N VAL A 226 -6.59 6.92 -19.61
CA VAL A 226 -6.55 8.04 -18.66
C VAL A 226 -5.13 8.25 -18.13
N GLY A 227 -4.41 7.17 -17.83
CA GLY A 227 -3.01 7.21 -17.40
C GLY A 227 -2.08 7.82 -18.45
N LEU A 228 -2.25 7.44 -19.73
CA LEU A 228 -1.50 8.01 -20.85
C LEU A 228 -1.78 9.50 -21.02
N ILE A 229 -3.03 9.94 -20.93
CA ILE A 229 -3.40 11.35 -20.98
C ILE A 229 -2.75 12.12 -19.82
N SER A 230 -2.78 11.56 -18.61
CA SER A 230 -2.09 12.15 -17.46
C SER A 230 -0.59 12.29 -17.70
N LEU A 231 0.05 11.27 -18.26
CA LEU A 231 1.47 11.29 -18.61
C LEU A 231 1.77 12.39 -19.65
N VAL A 232 0.91 12.58 -20.65
CA VAL A 232 1.06 13.66 -21.64
C VAL A 232 1.03 15.04 -20.95
N PHE A 233 0.08 15.29 -20.05
CA PHE A 233 0.06 16.55 -19.29
C PHE A 233 1.32 16.76 -18.45
N TYR A 234 1.83 15.68 -17.81
CA TYR A 234 3.09 15.74 -17.07
C TYR A 234 4.29 16.03 -17.98
N ILE A 235 4.36 15.40 -19.16
CA ILE A 235 5.43 15.65 -20.15
C ILE A 235 5.38 17.09 -20.63
N ILE A 236 4.19 17.63 -20.94
CA ILE A 236 4.02 19.04 -21.34
C ILE A 236 4.53 19.96 -20.21
N PHE A 237 4.15 19.68 -18.96
CA PHE A 237 4.66 20.41 -17.81
C PHE A 237 6.19 20.35 -17.74
N HIS A 238 6.76 19.14 -17.83
CA HIS A 238 8.21 18.92 -17.75
C HIS A 238 8.96 19.65 -18.86
N LEU A 239 8.48 19.58 -20.11
CA LEU A 239 9.11 20.24 -21.26
C LEU A 239 9.05 21.77 -21.15
N ARG A 240 7.96 22.32 -20.61
CA ARG A 240 7.80 23.78 -20.42
C ARG A 240 8.63 24.32 -19.25
N THR A 241 8.88 23.49 -18.23
CA THR A 241 9.63 23.88 -17.03
C THR A 241 11.12 23.53 -17.11
N LYS A 242 11.52 22.70 -18.08
CA LYS A 242 12.93 22.35 -18.30
C LYS A 242 13.67 23.55 -18.90
N SER A 243 14.87 23.87 -18.38
CA SER A 243 15.78 24.82 -19.00
C SER A 243 16.11 24.41 -20.45
N ARG A 244 16.21 25.38 -21.33
CA ARG A 244 16.59 25.17 -22.75
C ARG A 244 18.06 24.89 -22.93
N VAL A 245 18.89 25.26 -21.95
CA VAL A 245 20.33 25.04 -21.99
C VAL A 245 20.63 23.56 -21.72
N THR A 246 21.38 22.94 -22.61
CA THR A 246 21.83 21.54 -22.48
C THR A 246 23.32 21.50 -22.19
N PHE A 247 23.68 20.80 -21.14
CA PHE A 247 25.06 20.63 -20.70
C PHE A 247 25.51 19.16 -20.77
N PRO A 248 26.82 18.89 -21.00
CA PRO A 248 27.36 17.53 -20.93
C PRO A 248 27.17 16.90 -19.56
N LYS A 249 26.63 15.69 -19.50
CA LYS A 249 26.26 15.04 -18.21
C LYS A 249 27.44 14.63 -17.35
N HIS A 250 28.61 14.36 -17.95
CA HIS A 250 29.82 13.86 -17.28
C HIS A 250 30.97 14.87 -17.29
N ALA A 251 30.63 16.16 -17.42
CA ALA A 251 31.63 17.19 -17.33
C ALA A 251 32.26 17.21 -15.92
N ARG A 252 33.55 17.56 -15.86
CA ARG A 252 34.31 17.75 -14.64
C ARG A 252 34.80 19.19 -14.58
N LEU A 253 34.64 19.80 -13.44
CA LEU A 253 35.21 21.12 -13.14
C LEU A 253 36.19 20.95 -11.99
N TYR A 254 37.40 21.47 -12.17
CA TYR A 254 38.50 21.32 -11.19
C TYR A 254 38.61 22.53 -10.26
N GLU A 255 37.92 23.59 -10.57
CA GLU A 255 37.85 24.80 -9.76
C GLU A 255 36.53 24.84 -8.97
N ILE A 256 36.56 25.44 -7.81
CA ILE A 256 35.37 25.69 -6.99
C ILE A 256 34.55 26.77 -7.69
N PRO A 257 33.28 26.48 -8.05
CA PRO A 257 32.46 27.45 -8.80
C PRO A 257 32.24 28.77 -8.07
N GLN A 258 32.03 28.71 -6.76
CA GLN A 258 31.86 29.86 -5.86
C GLN A 258 32.32 29.48 -4.48
N ASP A 259 33.17 30.28 -3.87
CA ASP A 259 33.64 30.02 -2.50
C ASP A 259 32.65 30.58 -1.46
N LEU A 260 31.58 29.84 -1.24
CA LEU A 260 30.46 30.16 -0.35
C LEU A 260 30.31 29.08 0.74
N PRO A 261 29.72 29.43 1.90
CA PRO A 261 29.40 28.43 2.92
C PRO A 261 28.46 27.32 2.38
N PRO A 262 28.65 26.05 2.82
CA PRO A 262 27.87 24.92 2.32
C PRO A 262 26.35 25.06 2.40
N MET A 263 25.81 25.66 3.48
CA MET A 263 24.38 25.88 3.65
C MET A 263 23.84 26.95 2.71
N VAL A 264 24.65 27.97 2.37
CA VAL A 264 24.26 28.99 1.37
C VAL A 264 24.17 28.38 -0.02
N ILE A 265 25.13 27.54 -0.42
CA ILE A 265 25.11 26.82 -1.69
C ILE A 265 23.92 25.87 -1.75
N ALA A 266 23.68 25.11 -0.69
CA ALA A 266 22.57 24.19 -0.61
C ALA A 266 21.21 24.89 -0.77
N SER A 267 21.03 26.04 -0.15
CA SER A 267 19.82 26.84 -0.26
C SER A 267 19.71 27.52 -1.62
N ASN A 268 20.73 28.23 -2.10
CA ASN A 268 20.68 29.02 -3.32
C ASN A 268 20.70 28.15 -4.59
N VAL A 269 21.71 27.26 -4.73
CA VAL A 269 21.90 26.48 -5.97
C VAL A 269 20.99 25.26 -6.03
N TYR A 270 20.77 24.61 -4.89
CA TYR A 270 20.03 23.35 -4.84
C TYR A 270 18.62 23.48 -4.27
N SER A 271 18.20 24.67 -3.85
CA SER A 271 16.90 24.92 -3.23
C SER A 271 16.59 23.95 -2.08
N VAL A 272 17.59 23.66 -1.25
CA VAL A 272 17.41 22.81 -0.07
C VAL A 272 16.65 23.59 0.99
N ASP A 273 15.55 23.01 1.47
CA ASP A 273 14.81 23.55 2.61
C ASP A 273 15.55 23.21 3.90
N LEU A 274 16.22 24.20 4.45
CA LEU A 274 17.00 24.03 5.68
C LEU A 274 16.12 23.91 6.94
N THR A 275 14.80 24.12 6.84
CA THR A 275 13.86 23.92 7.95
C THR A 275 13.49 22.44 8.17
N GLU A 276 13.81 21.56 7.22
CA GLU A 276 13.47 20.14 7.28
C GLU A 276 14.70 19.26 7.37
N LEU A 277 14.72 18.35 8.35
CA LEU A 277 15.78 17.36 8.53
C LEU A 277 15.55 16.07 7.73
N ASP A 278 14.30 15.79 7.34
CA ASP A 278 13.95 14.56 6.65
C ASP A 278 14.47 14.58 5.20
N PRO A 279 15.38 13.67 4.83
CA PRO A 279 15.88 13.61 3.46
C PRO A 279 14.80 13.27 2.43
N THR A 280 13.69 12.66 2.83
CA THR A 280 12.58 12.33 1.92
C THR A 280 11.82 13.56 1.45
N GLU A 281 11.82 14.64 2.19
CA GLU A 281 11.18 15.92 1.82
C GLU A 281 12.00 16.74 0.80
N ARG A 282 13.22 16.33 0.50
CA ARG A 282 14.19 17.08 -0.31
C ARG A 282 14.41 16.49 -1.68
N GLN A 283 13.37 16.38 -2.47
CA GLN A 283 13.44 15.72 -3.78
C GLN A 283 14.19 16.47 -4.88
N ALA A 284 14.41 17.76 -4.72
CA ALA A 284 15.12 18.54 -5.73
C ALA A 284 16.62 18.24 -5.78
N THR A 285 17.18 17.65 -4.72
CA THR A 285 18.62 17.50 -4.58
C THR A 285 19.01 16.17 -3.98
N SER A 286 20.21 15.69 -4.34
CA SER A 286 20.86 14.55 -3.71
C SER A 286 21.53 14.91 -2.37
N LEU A 287 21.49 16.19 -1.95
CA LEU A 287 22.13 16.65 -0.72
C LEU A 287 21.29 16.24 0.49
N LYS A 288 21.93 15.53 1.42
CA LYS A 288 21.33 15.16 2.70
C LYS A 288 21.68 16.20 3.77
N PHE A 289 20.78 16.42 4.72
CA PHE A 289 21.04 17.39 5.79
C PHE A 289 22.26 17.03 6.65
N GLU A 290 22.46 15.72 6.92
CA GLU A 290 23.64 15.23 7.64
C GLU A 290 24.96 15.64 6.98
N ASN A 291 24.98 15.65 5.64
CA ASN A 291 26.17 16.07 4.88
C ASN A 291 26.38 17.59 4.97
N LEU A 292 25.32 18.38 5.00
CA LEU A 292 25.40 19.83 5.20
C LEU A 292 25.91 20.18 6.57
N VAL A 293 25.47 19.46 7.61
CA VAL A 293 25.98 19.59 8.97
C VAL A 293 27.49 19.30 9.02
N GLN A 294 27.90 18.18 8.42
CA GLN A 294 29.32 17.80 8.36
C GLN A 294 30.17 18.84 7.60
N ALA A 295 29.67 19.28 6.44
CA ALA A 295 30.38 20.28 5.63
C ALA A 295 30.51 21.63 6.35
N THR A 296 29.45 22.08 7.06
CA THR A 296 29.49 23.33 7.83
C THR A 296 30.48 23.25 8.99
N LEU A 297 30.52 22.11 9.70
CA LEU A 297 31.55 21.91 10.76
C LEU A 297 32.96 21.96 10.17
N LEU A 298 33.19 21.32 9.03
CA LEU A 298 34.51 21.34 8.36
C LEU A 298 34.87 22.72 7.84
N ASP A 299 33.93 23.50 7.33
CA ASP A 299 34.13 24.86 6.89
C ASP A 299 34.58 25.76 8.07
N LEU A 300 33.97 25.60 9.24
CA LEU A 300 34.35 26.30 10.46
C LEU A 300 35.75 25.89 10.99
N ILE A 301 36.13 24.62 10.80
CA ILE A 301 37.47 24.13 11.13
C ILE A 301 38.50 24.68 10.15
N ASP A 302 38.18 24.68 8.86
CA ASP A 302 39.07 25.20 7.81
C ASP A 302 39.39 26.68 8.04
N ARG A 303 38.40 27.48 8.42
CA ARG A 303 38.54 28.90 8.75
C ARG A 303 39.13 29.18 10.16
N GLY A 304 39.41 28.13 10.96
CA GLY A 304 40.00 28.24 12.28
C GLY A 304 39.06 28.72 13.40
N ASN A 305 37.76 28.77 13.16
CA ASN A 305 36.75 29.08 14.18
C ASN A 305 36.59 27.92 15.17
N LEU A 306 36.76 26.68 14.69
CA LEU A 306 36.79 25.44 15.47
C LEU A 306 38.14 24.74 15.31
N VAL A 307 38.62 24.11 16.39
CA VAL A 307 39.82 23.27 16.36
C VAL A 307 39.58 21.97 17.11
N PHE A 308 40.32 20.91 16.75
CA PHE A 308 40.41 19.73 17.59
C PHE A 308 41.39 19.91 18.72
N THR A 309 41.10 19.33 19.88
CA THR A 309 42.06 19.24 21.00
C THR A 309 42.99 18.06 20.76
N ASP A 310 44.14 18.07 21.45
CA ASP A 310 45.23 17.11 21.27
C ASP A 310 44.91 15.65 21.65
N ASP A 311 43.81 15.41 22.40
CA ASP A 311 43.38 14.05 22.75
C ASP A 311 42.52 13.42 21.63
N MET A 312 43.20 12.75 20.74
CA MET A 312 42.56 12.13 19.56
C MET A 312 41.86 10.78 19.83
N LYS A 313 42.01 10.20 21.04
CA LYS A 313 41.23 9.02 21.45
C LYS A 313 39.78 9.37 21.80
N GLN A 314 39.58 10.63 22.25
CA GLN A 314 38.27 11.20 22.50
C GLN A 314 38.23 12.61 21.90
N PRO A 315 38.04 12.72 20.58
CA PRO A 315 38.16 13.99 19.89
C PRO A 315 37.11 14.98 20.39
N LYS A 316 37.58 16.17 20.79
CA LYS A 316 36.75 17.29 21.19
C LYS A 316 36.93 18.42 20.21
N LEU A 317 35.83 19.09 19.89
CA LEU A 317 35.82 20.35 19.18
C LEU A 317 35.85 21.48 20.21
N GLN A 318 36.72 22.44 19.95
CA GLN A 318 36.86 23.69 20.75
C GLN A 318 36.54 24.87 19.86
N ARG A 319 35.67 25.77 20.35
CA ARG A 319 35.38 27.07 19.75
C ARG A 319 36.49 28.04 20.13
N VAL A 320 37.20 28.55 19.12
CA VAL A 320 38.36 29.43 19.29
C VAL A 320 37.94 30.89 19.21
N THR A 321 37.21 31.25 18.16
CA THR A 321 36.82 32.64 17.90
C THR A 321 35.51 32.72 17.14
N ASP A 322 34.75 33.80 17.40
CA ASP A 322 33.54 34.14 16.66
C ASP A 322 33.79 35.18 15.55
N LYS A 323 35.03 35.60 15.39
CA LYS A 323 35.38 36.57 14.37
C LYS A 323 35.15 35.99 12.97
N GLY A 324 34.45 36.73 12.15
CA GLY A 324 34.13 36.30 10.77
C GLY A 324 32.98 35.32 10.64
N LEU A 325 32.32 34.93 11.75
CA LEU A 325 31.14 34.09 11.69
C LEU A 325 29.91 34.88 11.21
N ALA A 326 29.20 34.33 10.24
CA ALA A 326 27.88 34.78 9.88
C ALA A 326 26.85 34.41 10.97
N ASP A 327 25.70 35.08 10.97
CA ASP A 327 24.70 34.87 12.03
C ASP A 327 24.09 33.46 11.97
N PHE A 328 23.87 32.87 10.78
CA PHE A 328 23.46 31.49 10.69
C PHE A 328 24.50 30.51 11.27
N GLU A 329 25.80 30.80 11.16
CA GLU A 329 26.87 29.95 11.71
C GLU A 329 26.92 30.03 13.23
N LYS A 330 26.67 31.22 13.81
CA LYS A 330 26.50 31.36 15.25
C LYS A 330 25.32 30.55 15.78
N GLU A 331 24.17 30.60 15.09
CA GLU A 331 23.00 29.79 15.44
C GLU A 331 23.27 28.29 15.23
N PHE A 332 23.98 27.91 14.17
CA PHE A 332 24.40 26.52 13.94
C PHE A 332 25.32 26.02 15.06
N LEU A 333 26.30 26.83 15.51
CA LEU A 333 27.17 26.47 16.62
C LEU A 333 26.43 26.36 17.96
N LYS A 334 25.45 27.22 18.23
CA LYS A 334 24.57 27.09 19.40
C LYS A 334 23.74 25.78 19.31
N MET A 335 23.25 25.45 18.16
CA MET A 335 22.51 24.20 17.91
C MET A 335 23.42 22.99 18.12
N ALA A 336 24.67 23.01 17.65
CA ALA A 336 25.60 21.89 17.71
C ALA A 336 26.25 21.69 19.09
N MET A 337 26.63 22.76 19.76
CA MET A 337 27.45 22.74 21.00
C MET A 337 26.74 23.34 22.22
N GLY A 338 25.54 23.92 22.06
CA GLY A 338 24.92 24.69 23.13
C GLY A 338 25.79 25.87 23.57
N ASN A 339 25.93 26.07 24.89
CA ASN A 339 26.78 27.08 25.46
C ASN A 339 28.22 26.59 25.79
N ASN A 340 28.57 25.38 25.35
CA ASN A 340 29.86 24.79 25.66
C ASN A 340 30.96 25.36 24.76
N LYS A 341 32.09 25.78 25.37
CA LYS A 341 33.27 26.17 24.59
C LYS A 341 34.00 24.97 23.98
N GLN A 342 33.87 23.81 24.60
CA GLN A 342 34.51 22.57 24.19
C GLN A 342 33.58 21.39 24.41
N LEU A 343 33.47 20.50 23.43
CA LEU A 343 32.55 19.34 23.48
C LEU A 343 33.16 18.16 22.72
N LEU A 344 32.92 16.94 23.23
CA LEU A 344 33.24 15.71 22.50
C LEU A 344 32.44 15.65 21.20
N VAL A 345 33.05 15.24 20.09
CA VAL A 345 32.40 15.13 18.78
C VAL A 345 31.13 14.25 18.86
N LYS A 346 31.19 13.14 19.59
CA LYS A 346 30.02 12.25 19.80
C LYS A 346 28.85 12.86 20.60
N ASN A 347 29.09 13.97 21.28
CA ASN A 347 28.08 14.68 22.09
C ASN A 347 27.54 15.93 21.39
N LEU A 348 27.96 16.20 20.15
CA LEU A 348 27.37 17.26 19.35
C LEU A 348 25.86 17.00 19.22
N PHE A 349 25.07 18.05 19.30
CA PHE A 349 23.60 17.99 19.21
C PHE A 349 22.91 17.21 20.34
N SER A 350 23.59 16.95 21.47
CA SER A 350 23.02 16.15 22.58
C SER A 350 21.74 16.74 23.18
N ASP A 351 21.52 18.06 23.07
CA ASP A 351 20.34 18.76 23.57
C ASP A 351 19.02 18.30 22.88
N PHE A 352 19.14 17.69 21.71
CA PHE A 352 18.03 17.14 20.94
C PHE A 352 17.77 15.65 21.23
N LYS A 353 18.60 15.03 22.06
CA LYS A 353 18.44 13.62 22.40
C LYS A 353 17.36 13.44 23.47
N ILE A 354 16.33 12.64 23.18
CA ILE A 354 15.33 12.23 24.16
C ILE A 354 15.93 11.12 25.04
N ASP A 355 15.98 11.34 26.37
CA ASP A 355 16.47 10.32 27.31
C ASP A 355 15.55 9.10 27.29
N LYS A 356 16.15 7.90 27.20
CA LYS A 356 15.42 6.62 27.27
C LYS A 356 14.54 6.49 28.52
N LYS A 357 14.95 7.12 29.65
CA LYS A 357 14.16 7.14 30.89
C LYS A 357 12.80 7.82 30.75
N VAL A 358 12.62 8.70 29.76
CA VAL A 358 11.35 9.40 29.52
C VAL A 358 10.28 8.41 29.04
N TYR A 359 10.66 7.39 28.26
CA TYR A 359 9.74 6.36 27.78
C TYR A 359 9.11 5.53 28.92
N ASN A 360 9.79 5.43 30.06
CA ASN A 360 9.28 4.73 31.24
C ASN A 360 8.31 5.60 32.08
N ARG A 361 8.14 6.90 31.75
CA ARG A 361 7.28 7.84 32.49
C ARG A 361 5.86 7.97 31.93
N GLY A 362 5.54 7.18 30.90
CA GLY A 362 4.22 7.17 30.27
C GLY A 362 4.11 8.06 29.02
N GLU A 363 2.99 7.89 28.33
CA GLU A 363 2.71 8.46 27.00
C GLU A 363 2.79 10.00 26.96
N GLU A 364 2.21 10.68 27.98
CA GLU A 364 2.20 12.13 28.05
C GLU A 364 3.61 12.72 28.21
N ALA A 365 4.46 12.10 29.02
CA ALA A 365 5.85 12.51 29.20
C ALA A 365 6.67 12.36 27.91
N VAL A 366 6.43 11.28 27.16
CA VAL A 366 7.06 11.04 25.85
C VAL A 366 6.62 12.09 24.82
N ARG A 367 5.32 12.36 24.73
CA ARG A 367 4.79 13.40 23.82
C ARG A 367 5.32 14.79 24.16
N LYS A 368 5.35 15.14 25.44
CA LYS A 368 5.90 16.44 25.90
C LYS A 368 7.36 16.59 25.54
N ALA A 369 8.18 15.54 25.75
CA ALA A 369 9.60 15.56 25.38
C ALA A 369 9.77 15.65 23.85
N GLY A 370 8.98 14.89 23.08
CA GLY A 370 8.99 14.96 21.62
C GLY A 370 8.63 16.35 21.08
N ASN A 371 7.56 16.95 21.58
CA ASN A 371 7.16 18.32 21.20
C ASN A 371 8.23 19.35 21.54
N ARG A 372 8.81 19.28 22.76
CA ARG A 372 9.90 20.20 23.15
C ARG A 372 11.08 20.14 22.17
N VAL A 373 11.55 18.95 21.81
CA VAL A 373 12.67 18.79 20.87
C VAL A 373 12.29 19.29 19.50
N LYS A 374 11.07 18.99 19.04
CA LYS A 374 10.54 19.45 17.76
C LYS A 374 10.46 20.98 17.67
N ASP A 375 9.95 21.64 18.72
CA ASP A 375 9.86 23.10 18.78
C ASP A 375 11.25 23.75 18.81
N LEU A 376 12.19 23.17 19.56
CA LEU A 376 13.58 23.63 19.63
C LEU A 376 14.28 23.49 18.26
N LEU A 377 14.13 22.34 17.58
CA LEU A 377 14.65 22.13 16.23
C LEU A 377 14.07 23.15 15.26
N LYS A 378 12.75 23.32 15.28
CA LYS A 378 12.07 24.28 14.40
C LYS A 378 12.61 25.70 14.61
N CYS A 379 12.82 26.11 15.85
CA CYS A 379 13.36 27.43 16.15
C CYS A 379 14.76 27.64 15.54
N TYR A 380 15.70 26.71 15.79
CA TYR A 380 17.06 26.83 15.24
C TYR A 380 17.08 26.78 13.72
N LEU A 381 16.35 25.83 13.12
CA LEU A 381 16.35 25.64 11.67
C LEU A 381 15.69 26.83 10.94
N THR A 382 14.65 27.43 11.53
CA THR A 382 14.03 28.64 10.99
C THR A 382 15.01 29.81 11.02
N ASN A 383 15.66 30.07 12.18
CA ASN A 383 16.65 31.14 12.30
C ASN A 383 17.83 30.95 11.33
N ILE A 384 18.35 29.72 11.21
CA ILE A 384 19.42 29.41 10.24
C ILE A 384 18.96 29.73 8.82
N THR A 385 17.73 29.32 8.45
CA THR A 385 17.17 29.56 7.10
C THR A 385 17.03 31.05 6.80
N GLU A 386 16.46 31.80 7.73
CA GLU A 386 16.30 33.27 7.59
C GLU A 386 17.65 33.95 7.41
N ASN A 387 18.62 33.66 8.28
CA ASN A 387 19.98 34.24 8.22
C ASN A 387 20.73 33.82 6.93
N VAL A 388 20.50 32.60 6.38
CA VAL A 388 21.06 32.18 5.09
C VAL A 388 20.46 33.00 3.97
N HIS A 389 19.14 33.27 4.00
CA HIS A 389 18.48 34.11 3.00
C HIS A 389 18.99 35.55 3.05
N GLU A 390 19.23 36.10 4.23
CA GLU A 390 19.84 37.44 4.37
C GLU A 390 21.22 37.53 3.72
N ILE A 391 22.04 36.45 3.80
CA ILE A 391 23.33 36.41 3.11
C ILE A 391 23.13 36.39 1.59
N ILE A 392 22.20 35.57 1.09
CA ILE A 392 21.89 35.47 -0.33
C ILE A 392 21.49 36.85 -0.89
N GLU A 393 20.69 37.60 -0.14
CA GLU A 393 20.27 38.95 -0.53
C GLU A 393 21.42 39.96 -0.41
N ARG A 394 22.17 39.96 0.71
CA ARG A 394 23.29 40.89 0.95
C ARG A 394 24.41 40.73 -0.07
N GLU A 395 24.78 39.50 -0.39
CA GLU A 395 25.82 39.20 -1.40
C GLU A 395 25.28 39.27 -2.84
N GLN A 396 24.01 39.64 -3.02
CA GLN A 396 23.35 39.76 -4.31
C GLN A 396 23.53 38.51 -5.18
N LEU A 397 23.42 37.30 -4.57
CA LEU A 397 23.60 36.07 -5.28
C LEU A 397 22.48 35.89 -6.32
N PRO A 398 22.77 35.28 -7.49
CA PRO A 398 21.78 35.18 -8.57
C PRO A 398 20.57 34.37 -8.12
N ASN A 399 19.39 34.81 -8.52
CA ASN A 399 18.17 34.05 -8.31
C ASN A 399 18.08 32.91 -9.32
N ASN A 400 18.45 31.71 -8.90
CA ASN A 400 18.55 30.53 -9.75
C ASN A 400 17.18 29.96 -10.15
N TYR A 401 16.10 30.39 -9.51
CA TYR A 401 14.77 29.82 -9.70
C TYR A 401 13.75 30.88 -10.12
N ARG A 402 12.91 30.54 -11.10
CA ARG A 402 11.77 31.35 -11.48
C ARG A 402 10.45 30.76 -10.94
N PRO A 403 9.46 31.58 -10.62
CA PRO A 403 8.14 31.08 -10.27
C PRO A 403 7.51 30.34 -11.46
N VAL A 404 6.74 29.30 -11.17
CA VAL A 404 6.06 28.52 -12.22
C VAL A 404 4.82 29.26 -12.70
N ALA A 405 4.68 29.38 -14.01
CA ALA A 405 3.53 30.06 -14.61
C ALA A 405 2.22 29.28 -14.33
N LYS A 406 1.11 30.02 -14.18
CA LYS A 406 -0.22 29.42 -13.93
C LYS A 406 -0.60 28.36 -14.97
N LYS A 407 -0.27 28.56 -16.25
CA LYS A 407 -0.51 27.57 -17.32
C LYS A 407 0.32 26.31 -17.20
N GLU A 408 1.53 26.40 -16.67
CA GLU A 408 2.40 25.24 -16.39
C GLU A 408 1.84 24.44 -15.21
N LEU A 409 1.47 25.14 -14.12
CA LEU A 409 0.84 24.50 -12.96
C LEU A 409 -0.49 23.81 -13.32
N LEU A 410 -1.27 24.39 -14.24
CA LEU A 410 -2.51 23.77 -14.69
C LEU A 410 -2.26 22.38 -15.30
N CYS A 411 -1.22 22.23 -16.12
CA CYS A 411 -0.86 20.91 -16.67
C CYS A 411 -0.52 19.90 -15.57
N LEU A 412 0.22 20.32 -14.53
CA LEU A 412 0.54 19.47 -13.39
C LEU A 412 -0.73 19.09 -12.61
N TYR A 413 -1.64 20.04 -12.36
CA TYR A 413 -2.91 19.77 -11.69
C TYR A 413 -3.82 18.84 -12.47
N LEU A 414 -3.89 18.99 -13.80
CA LEU A 414 -4.66 18.06 -14.64
C LEU A 414 -4.09 16.65 -14.57
N SER A 415 -2.77 16.50 -14.61
CA SER A 415 -2.12 15.21 -14.42
C SER A 415 -2.46 14.60 -13.07
N MET A 416 -2.39 15.38 -11.98
CA MET A 416 -2.75 14.92 -10.62
C MET A 416 -4.23 14.53 -10.52
N LEU A 417 -5.13 15.31 -11.11
CA LEU A 417 -6.57 15.02 -11.12
C LEU A 417 -6.87 13.69 -11.81
N LEU A 418 -6.24 13.44 -12.96
CA LEU A 418 -6.42 12.19 -13.69
C LEU A 418 -5.86 10.98 -12.94
N MET A 419 -4.70 11.10 -12.28
CA MET A 419 -4.17 10.02 -11.42
C MET A 419 -5.07 9.76 -10.21
N ASN A 420 -5.61 10.81 -9.60
CA ASN A 420 -6.57 10.70 -8.52
C ASN A 420 -7.84 9.95 -8.97
N LEU A 421 -8.34 10.28 -10.17
CA LEU A 421 -9.49 9.58 -10.79
C LEU A 421 -9.22 8.08 -10.94
N ILE A 422 -8.01 7.69 -11.39
CA ILE A 422 -7.62 6.27 -11.52
C ILE A 422 -7.61 5.59 -10.15
N VAL A 423 -7.06 6.24 -9.10
CA VAL A 423 -7.02 5.69 -7.74
C VAL A 423 -8.45 5.41 -7.23
N PHE A 424 -9.36 6.38 -7.33
CA PHE A 424 -10.74 6.22 -6.87
C PHE A 424 -11.52 5.23 -7.72
N ALA A 425 -11.34 5.25 -9.06
CA ALA A 425 -11.98 4.31 -9.95
C ALA A 425 -11.52 2.87 -9.65
N SER A 426 -10.22 2.64 -9.49
CA SER A 426 -9.67 1.33 -9.13
C SER A 426 -10.22 0.84 -7.79
N LEU A 427 -10.29 1.72 -6.78
CA LEU A 427 -10.86 1.38 -5.46
C LEU A 427 -12.35 1.05 -5.55
N GLY A 428 -13.13 1.83 -6.32
CA GLY A 428 -14.55 1.57 -6.55
C GLY A 428 -14.80 0.24 -7.25
N ILE A 429 -14.00 -0.07 -8.29
CA ILE A 429 -14.08 -1.34 -9.00
C ILE A 429 -13.68 -2.50 -8.07
N LEU A 430 -12.62 -2.36 -7.30
CA LEU A 430 -12.20 -3.36 -6.31
C LEU A 430 -13.28 -3.60 -5.26
N ALA A 431 -13.95 -2.56 -4.78
CA ALA A 431 -15.07 -2.70 -3.85
C ALA A 431 -16.27 -3.43 -4.49
N TRP A 432 -16.54 -3.17 -5.76
CA TRP A 432 -17.61 -3.83 -6.52
C TRP A 432 -17.34 -5.32 -6.76
N ILE A 433 -16.09 -5.69 -7.14
CA ILE A 433 -15.70 -7.08 -7.41
C ILE A 433 -15.06 -7.78 -6.20
N PHE A 434 -15.06 -7.16 -5.03
CA PHE A 434 -14.31 -7.57 -3.82
C PHE A 434 -14.49 -9.03 -3.41
N LEU A 435 -15.67 -9.60 -3.63
CA LEU A 435 -15.96 -11.00 -3.29
C LEU A 435 -15.72 -11.97 -4.47
N GLU A 436 -15.28 -11.48 -5.62
CA GLU A 436 -15.07 -12.23 -6.83
C GLU A 436 -13.56 -12.41 -7.07
N TYR A 437 -13.01 -13.57 -6.72
CA TYR A 437 -11.56 -13.81 -6.81
C TYR A 437 -11.18 -14.35 -8.20
N GLY A 438 -10.34 -13.60 -8.92
CA GLY A 438 -9.76 -14.00 -10.19
C GLY A 438 -8.52 -13.18 -10.53
N LEU A 439 -7.84 -13.49 -11.64
CA LEU A 439 -6.70 -12.69 -12.15
C LEU A 439 -7.07 -11.22 -12.36
N VAL A 440 -8.33 -10.96 -12.70
CA VAL A 440 -8.92 -9.64 -12.93
C VAL A 440 -8.80 -8.75 -11.68
N PHE A 441 -9.03 -9.28 -10.49
CA PHE A 441 -8.88 -8.54 -9.24
C PHE A 441 -7.46 -7.91 -9.11
N TYR A 442 -6.43 -8.68 -9.44
CA TYR A 442 -5.04 -8.22 -9.31
C TYR A 442 -4.69 -7.08 -10.27
N GLN A 443 -5.31 -7.01 -11.45
CA GLN A 443 -5.09 -5.90 -12.40
C GLN A 443 -5.47 -4.55 -11.77
N PHE A 444 -6.59 -4.49 -11.07
CA PHE A 444 -7.04 -3.26 -10.40
C PHE A 444 -6.24 -2.94 -9.14
N VAL A 445 -5.78 -3.96 -8.41
CA VAL A 445 -4.83 -3.77 -7.30
C VAL A 445 -3.52 -3.16 -7.81
N VAL A 446 -2.95 -3.68 -8.89
CA VAL A 446 -1.74 -3.14 -9.51
C VAL A 446 -1.97 -1.72 -10.01
N SER A 447 -3.09 -1.46 -10.70
CA SER A 447 -3.46 -0.12 -11.17
C SER A 447 -3.58 0.88 -10.02
N PHE A 448 -4.19 0.49 -8.90
CA PHE A 448 -4.30 1.32 -7.69
C PHE A 448 -2.93 1.71 -7.14
N PHE A 449 -2.01 0.75 -6.99
CA PHE A 449 -0.68 1.02 -6.44
C PHE A 449 0.18 1.86 -7.39
N ILE A 450 0.16 1.58 -8.71
CA ILE A 450 0.89 2.38 -9.70
C ILE A 450 0.36 3.82 -9.72
N ALA A 451 -0.95 4.00 -9.81
CA ALA A 451 -1.55 5.33 -9.83
C ALA A 451 -1.33 6.08 -8.51
N GLY A 452 -1.42 5.39 -7.36
CA GLY A 452 -1.13 5.95 -6.04
C GLY A 452 0.32 6.40 -5.89
N GLY A 453 1.28 5.59 -6.33
CA GLY A 453 2.69 5.94 -6.34
C GLY A 453 2.99 7.14 -7.26
N MET A 454 2.37 7.18 -8.44
CA MET A 454 2.51 8.29 -9.38
C MET A 454 1.87 9.57 -8.84
N LEU A 455 0.69 9.48 -8.24
CA LEU A 455 0.01 10.60 -7.58
C LEU A 455 0.87 11.16 -6.44
N TYR A 456 1.44 10.30 -5.59
CA TYR A 456 2.35 10.70 -4.54
C TYR A 456 3.57 11.46 -5.09
N TYR A 457 4.18 10.93 -6.17
CA TYR A 457 5.29 11.62 -6.85
C TYR A 457 4.88 13.01 -7.36
N LEU A 458 3.73 13.11 -8.04
CA LEU A 458 3.21 14.38 -8.56
C LEU A 458 2.89 15.39 -7.46
N LEU A 459 2.32 14.94 -6.34
CA LEU A 459 2.05 15.78 -5.17
C LEU A 459 3.34 16.36 -4.59
N ARG A 460 4.36 15.53 -4.42
CA ARG A 460 5.68 15.99 -3.95
C ARG A 460 6.31 16.96 -4.94
N LYS A 461 6.25 16.65 -6.23
CA LYS A 461 6.74 17.55 -7.29
C LYS A 461 6.00 18.89 -7.27
N CYS A 462 4.69 18.87 -7.08
CA CYS A 462 3.87 20.08 -6.99
C CYS A 462 4.24 20.94 -5.76
N LYS A 463 4.39 20.31 -4.58
CA LYS A 463 4.83 20.99 -3.34
C LYS A 463 6.18 21.69 -3.58
N MET A 464 7.16 20.98 -4.13
CA MET A 464 8.50 21.48 -4.42
C MET A 464 8.47 22.66 -5.41
N VAL A 465 7.81 22.48 -6.55
CA VAL A 465 7.76 23.50 -7.61
C VAL A 465 7.02 24.77 -7.19
N LYS A 466 6.04 24.65 -6.28
CA LYS A 466 5.35 25.80 -5.69
C LYS A 466 6.23 26.57 -4.70
N ARG A 467 7.04 25.86 -3.94
CA ARG A 467 7.94 26.46 -2.95
C ARG A 467 9.14 27.13 -3.62
N ASP A 468 9.83 26.38 -4.47
CA ASP A 468 11.15 26.75 -4.99
C ASP A 468 11.09 27.34 -6.40
N GLY A 469 10.00 27.12 -7.13
CA GLY A 469 9.94 27.42 -8.55
C GLY A 469 10.66 26.34 -9.39
N VAL A 470 11.16 26.78 -10.55
CA VAL A 470 11.94 25.95 -11.48
C VAL A 470 13.19 26.72 -11.92
N LEU A 471 14.27 25.99 -12.20
CA LEU A 471 15.52 26.60 -12.65
C LEU A 471 15.28 27.49 -13.87
N ASN A 472 15.78 28.72 -13.81
CA ASN A 472 15.91 29.58 -14.97
C ASN A 472 17.20 29.20 -15.75
N GLU A 473 17.57 29.94 -16.79
CA GLU A 473 18.75 29.60 -17.63
C GLU A 473 20.06 29.82 -16.84
N GLU A 474 20.17 30.91 -16.10
CA GLU A 474 21.33 31.22 -15.24
C GLU A 474 21.47 30.18 -14.11
N GLY A 475 20.36 29.84 -13.45
CA GLY A 475 20.34 28.82 -12.42
C GLY A 475 20.70 27.43 -12.94
N ALA A 476 20.31 27.11 -14.18
CA ALA A 476 20.69 25.85 -14.81
C ALA A 476 22.19 25.80 -15.11
N GLU A 477 22.79 26.91 -15.49
CA GLU A 477 24.25 27.05 -15.68
C GLU A 477 25.00 26.92 -14.35
N ASN A 478 24.57 27.65 -13.32
CA ASN A 478 25.15 27.58 -11.99
C ASN A 478 25.06 26.17 -11.38
N TYR A 479 23.89 25.54 -11.50
CA TYR A 479 23.70 24.13 -11.11
C TYR A 479 24.62 23.19 -11.90
N TYR A 480 24.86 23.45 -13.18
CA TYR A 480 25.76 22.64 -14.01
C TYR A 480 27.21 22.74 -13.54
N TYR A 481 27.72 23.92 -13.21
CA TYR A 481 29.07 24.08 -12.69
C TYR A 481 29.24 23.31 -11.36
N TRP A 482 28.33 23.46 -10.42
CA TRP A 482 28.35 22.73 -9.17
C TRP A 482 28.24 21.22 -9.34
N LYS A 483 27.43 20.78 -10.28
CA LYS A 483 27.31 19.35 -10.61
C LYS A 483 28.59 18.81 -11.26
N SER A 484 29.21 19.56 -12.14
CA SER A 484 30.49 19.19 -12.78
C SER A 484 31.62 19.12 -11.76
N PHE A 485 31.62 20.01 -10.78
CA PHE A 485 32.54 19.97 -9.65
C PHE A 485 32.27 18.76 -8.75
N ALA A 486 31.03 18.45 -8.43
CA ALA A 486 30.66 17.25 -7.70
C ALA A 486 31.07 15.96 -8.44
N ASN A 487 30.90 15.89 -9.76
CA ASN A 487 31.37 14.78 -10.57
C ASN A 487 32.89 14.57 -10.43
N MET A 488 33.66 15.65 -10.47
CA MET A 488 35.11 15.59 -10.25
C MET A 488 35.43 15.02 -8.88
N LEU A 489 34.80 15.51 -7.81
CA LEU A 489 35.00 15.01 -6.44
C LEU A 489 34.63 13.53 -6.30
N HIS A 490 33.55 13.09 -6.89
CA HIS A 490 33.15 11.68 -6.87
C HIS A 490 34.14 10.75 -7.61
N GLU A 491 34.81 11.27 -8.63
CA GLU A 491 35.77 10.53 -9.47
C GLU A 491 37.24 10.81 -9.09
N ILE A 492 37.49 11.52 -7.99
CA ILE A 492 38.83 12.00 -7.58
C ILE A 492 39.86 10.86 -7.46
N ALA A 493 39.41 9.66 -7.07
CA ALA A 493 40.26 8.49 -6.95
C ALA A 493 40.78 7.97 -8.32
N HIS A 494 40.14 8.36 -9.43
CA HIS A 494 40.46 7.94 -10.80
C HIS A 494 41.15 9.04 -11.61
N LEU A 495 41.42 10.22 -11.00
CA LEU A 495 42.14 11.30 -11.65
C LEU A 495 43.61 10.93 -11.85
N LYS A 496 44.20 11.38 -12.96
CA LYS A 496 45.66 11.24 -13.23
C LYS A 496 46.46 12.11 -12.24
N ASP A 497 47.72 11.72 -12.03
CA ASP A 497 48.59 12.45 -11.10
C ASP A 497 48.74 13.93 -11.48
N THR A 498 48.87 14.22 -12.78
CA THR A 498 48.95 15.59 -13.30
C THR A 498 47.68 16.42 -13.07
N GLU A 499 46.52 15.80 -13.02
CA GLU A 499 45.27 16.47 -12.74
C GLU A 499 45.14 16.78 -11.25
N VAL A 500 45.70 15.93 -10.39
CA VAL A 500 45.69 16.06 -8.95
C VAL A 500 46.71 17.06 -8.45
N GLU A 501 47.91 17.13 -9.08
CA GLU A 501 48.95 18.11 -8.76
C GLU A 501 48.49 19.56 -9.01
N GLY A 502 47.55 19.77 -9.93
CA GLY A 502 46.93 21.07 -10.20
C GLY A 502 45.96 21.53 -9.13
N VAL A 503 45.57 20.68 -8.19
CA VAL A 503 44.62 21.04 -7.11
C VAL A 503 45.34 21.68 -5.94
N ILE A 504 45.16 22.98 -5.74
CA ILE A 504 45.88 23.76 -4.72
C ILE A 504 45.10 23.81 -3.40
N LEU A 505 43.77 23.75 -3.40
CA LEU A 505 42.91 24.03 -2.24
C LEU A 505 42.25 22.74 -1.69
N TRP A 506 43.05 21.75 -1.28
CA TRP A 506 42.55 20.47 -0.74
C TRP A 506 41.68 20.62 0.51
N ASN A 507 41.91 21.60 1.34
CA ASN A 507 41.09 21.94 2.51
C ASN A 507 39.64 22.31 2.08
N ARG A 508 39.49 23.20 1.09
CA ARG A 508 38.18 23.61 0.57
C ARG A 508 37.50 22.47 -0.17
N LEU A 509 38.26 21.65 -0.92
CA LEU A 509 37.72 20.46 -1.57
C LEU A 509 37.10 19.48 -0.57
N LEU A 510 37.73 19.31 0.58
CA LEU A 510 37.25 18.41 1.63
C LEU A 510 35.92 18.89 2.23
N VAL A 511 35.75 20.20 2.41
CA VAL A 511 34.49 20.81 2.85
C VAL A 511 33.34 20.46 1.87
N TYR A 512 33.54 20.69 0.58
CA TYR A 512 32.52 20.41 -0.39
C TYR A 512 32.37 18.91 -0.68
N ALA A 513 33.42 18.11 -0.51
CA ALA A 513 33.32 16.65 -0.59
C ALA A 513 32.40 16.10 0.52
N ALA A 514 32.43 16.68 1.71
CA ALA A 514 31.47 16.35 2.77
C ALA A 514 30.04 16.71 2.35
N MET A 515 29.82 17.89 1.78
CA MET A 515 28.51 18.32 1.28
C MET A 515 27.95 17.32 0.23
N PHE A 516 28.79 16.82 -0.69
CA PHE A 516 28.39 15.89 -1.74
C PHE A 516 28.52 14.40 -1.36
N ASN A 517 28.70 14.09 -0.08
CA ASN A 517 28.81 12.71 0.42
C ASN A 517 29.95 11.89 -0.22
N CYS A 518 31.11 12.51 -0.38
CA CYS A 518 32.30 11.85 -0.94
C CYS A 518 33.59 12.20 -0.17
N ALA A 519 33.48 12.72 1.07
CA ALA A 519 34.63 13.06 1.92
C ALA A 519 35.56 11.86 2.16
N ASP A 520 35.02 10.65 2.32
CA ASP A 520 35.77 9.40 2.45
C ASP A 520 36.68 9.10 1.24
N LYS A 521 36.19 9.35 0.03
CA LYS A 521 36.95 9.17 -1.20
C LYS A 521 38.09 10.17 -1.30
N VAL A 522 37.80 11.44 -0.97
CA VAL A 522 38.82 12.51 -0.99
C VAL A 522 39.89 12.26 0.06
N THR A 523 39.53 11.95 1.32
CA THR A 523 40.49 11.64 2.37
C THR A 523 41.34 10.41 2.06
N LYS A 524 40.75 9.37 1.49
CA LYS A 524 41.47 8.18 1.03
C LYS A 524 42.49 8.53 -0.06
N THR A 525 42.13 9.36 -1.02
CA THR A 525 43.02 9.82 -2.09
C THR A 525 44.15 10.64 -1.54
N MET A 526 43.87 11.56 -0.61
CA MET A 526 44.89 12.37 0.09
C MET A 526 45.89 11.49 0.85
N LYS A 527 45.40 10.48 1.61
CA LYS A 527 46.28 9.53 2.31
C LYS A 527 47.19 8.75 1.36
N LEU A 528 46.63 8.21 0.26
CA LEU A 528 47.38 7.43 -0.73
C LEU A 528 48.47 8.26 -1.41
N ARG A 529 48.20 9.54 -1.65
CA ARG A 529 49.12 10.45 -2.34
C ARG A 529 49.95 11.31 -1.35
N LYS A 530 49.81 11.07 -0.03
CA LYS A 530 50.55 11.78 1.05
C LYS A 530 50.35 13.30 1.00
N ILE A 531 49.17 13.75 0.64
CA ILE A 531 48.83 15.17 0.57
C ILE A 531 48.54 15.66 1.97
N THR A 532 49.29 16.69 2.42
CA THR A 532 49.11 17.35 3.72
C THR A 532 48.44 18.69 3.55
N ILE A 533 47.69 19.10 4.56
CA ILE A 533 47.02 20.40 4.65
C ILE A 533 47.73 21.21 5.77
N ASP A 534 47.97 22.50 5.53
CA ASP A 534 48.62 23.36 6.51
C ASP A 534 47.81 23.56 7.80
N ASN A 535 46.46 23.47 7.71
CA ASN A 535 45.60 23.51 8.89
C ASN A 535 45.71 22.17 9.67
N PRO A 536 46.24 22.22 10.93
CA PRO A 536 46.47 21.02 11.74
C PRO A 536 45.18 20.20 12.00
N SER A 537 44.05 20.90 12.25
CA SER A 537 42.77 20.25 12.52
C SER A 537 42.20 19.58 11.29
N MET A 538 42.29 20.19 10.10
CA MET A 538 41.93 19.59 8.84
C MET A 538 42.80 18.38 8.50
N ASN A 539 44.09 18.50 8.76
CA ASN A 539 45.04 17.41 8.59
C ASN A 539 44.74 16.23 9.53
N ALA A 540 44.41 16.52 10.80
CA ALA A 540 43.95 15.51 11.76
C ALA A 540 42.64 14.82 11.29
N PHE A 541 41.69 15.58 10.76
CA PHE A 541 40.45 15.03 10.19
C PHE A 541 40.74 13.97 9.10
N VAL A 542 41.70 14.23 8.22
CA VAL A 542 42.10 13.31 7.16
C VAL A 542 42.81 12.08 7.74
N TYR A 543 43.90 12.27 8.50
CA TYR A 543 44.84 11.19 8.84
C TYR A 543 44.42 10.35 10.06
N GLN A 544 43.48 10.84 10.87
CA GLN A 544 42.98 10.16 12.08
C GLN A 544 41.57 9.61 11.95
N ASP A 545 41.10 9.45 10.72
CA ASP A 545 39.80 8.84 10.38
C ASP A 545 38.57 9.51 11.03
N MET A 546 38.65 10.83 11.30
CA MET A 546 37.58 11.60 11.93
C MET A 546 36.33 11.74 11.04
N VAL A 547 36.43 11.41 9.76
CA VAL A 547 35.30 11.39 8.82
C VAL A 547 34.13 10.56 9.36
N TYR A 548 34.45 9.39 9.96
CA TYR A 548 33.44 8.51 10.54
C TYR A 548 32.74 9.12 11.75
N ASP A 549 33.49 9.72 12.68
CA ASP A 549 32.93 10.31 13.90
C ASP A 549 32.02 11.51 13.59
N PHE A 550 32.41 12.33 12.61
CA PHE A 550 31.59 13.45 12.13
C PHE A 550 30.32 12.96 11.43
N HIS A 551 30.45 11.98 10.56
CA HIS A 551 29.30 11.39 9.91
C HIS A 551 28.33 10.78 10.94
N ALA A 552 28.85 10.02 11.93
CA ALA A 552 28.04 9.42 12.98
C ALA A 552 27.29 10.48 13.81
N SER A 553 27.95 11.59 14.16
CA SER A 553 27.33 12.68 14.93
C SER A 553 26.25 13.41 14.11
N SER A 554 26.52 13.69 12.84
CA SER A 554 25.58 14.35 11.93
C SER A 554 24.37 13.48 11.63
N HIS A 555 24.58 12.18 11.44
CA HIS A 555 23.51 11.19 11.26
C HIS A 555 22.67 11.03 12.53
N ALA A 556 23.32 11.00 13.72
CA ALA A 556 22.61 10.95 14.99
C ALA A 556 21.68 12.15 15.19
N PHE A 557 22.12 13.35 14.79
CA PHE A 557 21.30 14.56 14.84
C PHE A 557 20.01 14.45 14.02
N VAL A 558 20.11 14.00 12.77
CA VAL A 558 18.92 13.74 11.94
C VAL A 558 18.01 12.68 12.58
N GLY A 559 18.62 11.64 13.17
CA GLY A 559 17.91 10.62 13.95
C GLY A 559 17.16 11.17 15.17
N TYR A 560 17.70 12.18 15.85
CA TYR A 560 17.01 12.85 16.97
C TYR A 560 15.74 13.58 16.50
N GLY A 561 15.78 14.21 15.34
CA GLY A 561 14.58 14.82 14.73
C GLY A 561 13.50 13.81 14.40
N ALA A 562 13.87 12.68 13.80
CA ALA A 562 12.95 11.58 13.51
C ALA A 562 12.36 10.98 14.81
N ALA A 563 13.21 10.80 15.85
CA ALA A 563 12.75 10.33 17.17
C ALA A 563 11.78 11.31 17.84
N ALA A 564 12.02 12.62 17.71
CA ALA A 564 11.14 13.66 18.24
C ALA A 564 9.77 13.65 17.54
N ASN A 565 9.74 13.49 16.22
CA ASN A 565 8.49 13.34 15.46
C ASN A 565 7.70 12.10 15.90
N SER A 566 8.36 10.95 16.05
CA SER A 566 7.73 9.72 16.53
C SER A 566 7.24 9.85 17.98
N ALA A 567 8.02 10.50 18.84
CA ALA A 567 7.65 10.73 20.23
C ALA A 567 6.47 11.71 20.37
N SER A 568 6.39 12.74 19.54
CA SER A 568 5.30 13.73 19.56
C SER A 568 3.93 13.12 19.19
N SER A 569 3.91 12.04 18.41
CA SER A 569 2.72 11.29 17.99
C SER A 569 2.56 9.95 18.72
N PHE A 570 3.33 9.71 19.77
CA PHE A 570 3.33 8.42 20.48
C PHE A 570 1.98 8.15 21.13
N SER A 571 1.38 6.98 20.80
CA SER A 571 0.14 6.47 21.42
C SER A 571 0.26 4.96 21.68
N VAL A 572 -0.18 4.53 22.86
CA VAL A 572 -0.30 3.11 23.18
C VAL A 572 -1.73 2.68 22.86
N SER A 573 -1.95 2.05 21.70
CA SER A 573 -3.25 1.51 21.35
C SER A 573 -3.47 0.17 22.01
N SER A 574 -4.41 0.09 22.96
CA SER A 574 -4.99 -1.18 23.39
C SER A 574 -6.00 -1.64 22.34
N GLY A 575 -5.73 -2.75 21.66
CA GLY A 575 -6.57 -3.31 20.62
C GLY A 575 -7.92 -3.77 21.13
N GLY A 576 -9.01 -3.18 20.60
CA GLY A 576 -10.38 -3.64 20.78
C GLY A 576 -10.95 -3.99 19.40
N SER A 577 -11.37 -5.26 19.22
CA SER A 577 -12.03 -5.72 18.01
C SER A 577 -13.53 -5.47 18.13
N SER A 578 -14.13 -4.75 17.17
CA SER A 578 -15.57 -4.61 17.03
C SER A 578 -16.05 -5.39 15.80
N GLY A 579 -17.00 -6.31 16.02
CA GLY A 579 -17.65 -7.10 15.00
C GLY A 579 -18.77 -6.33 14.30
N GLY A 580 -18.93 -6.54 12.99
CA GLY A 580 -19.97 -5.95 12.15
C GLY A 580 -21.15 -6.89 11.90
N GLY A 581 -22.31 -6.28 11.76
CA GLY A 581 -23.63 -6.89 11.66
C GLY A 581 -24.03 -7.37 10.27
N PHE A 582 -25.11 -8.13 10.22
CA PHE A 582 -25.64 -8.89 9.11
C PHE A 582 -26.84 -8.22 8.45
N SER A 583 -27.02 -8.41 7.12
CA SER A 583 -28.29 -8.26 6.44
C SER A 583 -28.55 -9.48 5.55
N GLY A 584 -29.75 -10.06 5.69
CA GLY A 584 -30.13 -11.33 5.05
C GLY A 584 -30.79 -11.15 3.71
N GLY A 585 -30.59 -12.16 2.84
CA GLY A 585 -31.33 -12.37 1.61
C GLY A 585 -31.80 -13.83 1.53
N GLY A 586 -32.97 -14.08 0.98
CA GLY A 586 -33.75 -15.28 1.17
C GLY A 586 -33.24 -16.57 0.51
N GLY A 587 -33.73 -17.68 1.01
CA GLY A 587 -33.82 -18.98 0.36
C GLY A 587 -32.55 -19.71 0.04
N GLY A 588 -31.62 -19.83 0.99
CA GLY A 588 -30.39 -20.54 0.72
C GLY A 588 -29.97 -21.50 1.82
N GLY A 589 -29.39 -22.65 1.41
CA GLY A 589 -28.68 -23.55 2.30
C GLY A 589 -27.36 -22.95 2.75
N GLY A 590 -27.11 -22.94 4.04
CA GLY A 590 -25.88 -22.44 4.63
C GLY A 590 -25.38 -23.37 5.72
N GLY A 591 -24.16 -23.17 6.13
CA GLY A 591 -23.57 -23.94 7.18
C GLY A 591 -22.26 -23.39 7.69
N GLY A 592 -21.83 -23.92 8.79
CA GLY A 592 -20.61 -23.52 9.44
C GLY A 592 -20.24 -24.43 10.60
N ALA A 593 -19.23 -24.02 11.35
CA ALA A 593 -18.83 -24.69 12.59
C ALA A 593 -18.61 -23.65 13.69
N PHE A 594 -18.87 -24.04 14.93
CA PHE A 594 -18.74 -23.19 16.10
C PHE A 594 -17.96 -23.86 17.23
#